data_981f4cfc58e773f9b6e3ba1639e61f05
#
_entry.id   981f4cfc58e773f9b6e3ba1639e61f05
#
_cell.length_a   1.000
_cell.length_b   1.000
_cell.length_c   1.000
_cell.angle_alpha   90.00
_cell.angle_beta   90.00
_cell.angle_gamma   90.00
#
_symmetry.space_group_name_H-M   'P 1'
#
loop_
_entity.id
_entity.type
_entity.pdbx_description
1 polymer ?
#
loop_
_entity_poly.entity_id
_entity_poly.type
_entity_poly.pdbx_seq_one_letter_code
_entity_poly.pdbx_strand_id
1 'polypeptide(L)'
;MDRVNYLFYQLFLKIKYEKRRYFLYVLSFYVGLLLPTCCIANTRSVEQVIYYTTFKGMEDSFQVDWLSRTFNTIKLDKEISYSISAFYEESFPEWENQYVSIKGIDESYFYPLPKIEGRTFSKKELQEGKDVCLMNKQYARMHACEIGDMIQIRDKRLKVIGLIDNSVYSGMIIPYQTMLNVYKEEKDIQFSGTFFCENELQKQKRIDEVIEQIKEKDKQPQK
;
A
#
# COMPACT_ATOMS: atom_id res chain seq x y z
N MET A 1 -7.74 -15.06 -65.89
CA MET A 1 -7.87 -15.39 -64.46
C MET A 1 -6.69 -14.72 -63.76
N ASP A 2 -6.92 -13.66 -62.98
CA ASP A 2 -5.86 -12.88 -62.39
C ASP A 2 -4.99 -13.74 -61.44
N ARG A 3 -3.69 -13.49 -61.43
CA ARG A 3 -2.73 -14.24 -60.56
C ARG A 3 -3.20 -14.29 -59.10
N VAL A 4 -3.88 -13.25 -58.63
CA VAL A 4 -4.42 -13.15 -57.28
C VAL A 4 -5.56 -14.16 -57.06
N ASN A 5 -6.50 -14.26 -57.98
CA ASN A 5 -7.60 -15.23 -57.93
C ASN A 5 -7.12 -16.69 -57.98
N TYR A 6 -6.06 -16.97 -58.72
CA TYR A 6 -5.45 -18.28 -58.73
C TYR A 6 -4.80 -18.65 -57.39
N LEU A 7 -4.12 -17.71 -56.75
CA LEU A 7 -3.50 -17.93 -55.44
C LEU A 7 -4.56 -18.18 -54.37
N PHE A 8 -5.66 -17.40 -54.36
CA PHE A 8 -6.79 -17.63 -53.43
C PHE A 8 -7.45 -19.00 -53.66
N TYR A 9 -7.61 -19.41 -54.89
CA TYR A 9 -8.17 -20.72 -55.21
C TYR A 9 -7.28 -21.85 -54.72
N GLN A 10 -5.97 -21.77 -54.94
CA GLN A 10 -4.96 -22.73 -54.44
C GLN A 10 -4.96 -22.78 -52.90
N LEU A 11 -5.02 -21.61 -52.24
CA LEU A 11 -5.10 -21.53 -50.78
C LEU A 11 -6.37 -22.21 -50.26
N PHE A 12 -7.49 -21.96 -50.90
CA PHE A 12 -8.78 -22.57 -50.52
C PHE A 12 -8.75 -24.09 -50.65
N LEU A 13 -8.19 -24.61 -51.72
CA LEU A 13 -8.00 -26.04 -51.92
C LEU A 13 -7.11 -26.66 -50.83
N LYS A 14 -5.97 -26.04 -50.51
CA LYS A 14 -5.10 -26.49 -49.43
C LYS A 14 -5.82 -26.51 -48.07
N ILE A 15 -6.56 -25.45 -47.71
CA ILE A 15 -7.37 -25.39 -46.49
C ILE A 15 -8.39 -26.51 -46.48
N LYS A 16 -9.04 -26.79 -47.60
CA LYS A 16 -10.07 -27.85 -47.72
C LYS A 16 -9.49 -29.25 -47.49
N TYR A 17 -8.29 -29.53 -48.02
CA TYR A 17 -7.65 -30.86 -47.94
C TYR A 17 -6.85 -31.04 -46.63
N GLU A 18 -6.28 -29.99 -46.06
CA GLU A 18 -5.44 -30.06 -44.86
C GLU A 18 -6.11 -29.40 -43.64
N LYS A 19 -7.42 -29.54 -43.50
CA LYS A 19 -8.24 -28.87 -42.47
C LYS A 19 -7.65 -28.93 -41.06
N ARG A 20 -7.13 -30.13 -40.68
CA ARG A 20 -6.55 -30.34 -39.32
C ARG A 20 -5.29 -29.52 -39.10
N ARG A 21 -4.41 -29.39 -40.09
CA ARG A 21 -3.18 -28.58 -40.00
C ARG A 21 -3.49 -27.10 -39.88
N TYR A 22 -4.40 -26.60 -40.74
CA TYR A 22 -4.79 -25.19 -40.69
C TYR A 22 -5.52 -24.85 -39.41
N PHE A 23 -6.37 -25.74 -38.89
CA PHE A 23 -7.00 -25.57 -37.59
C PHE A 23 -5.96 -25.46 -36.48
N LEU A 24 -4.94 -26.32 -36.45
CA LEU A 24 -3.86 -26.23 -35.45
C LEU A 24 -3.05 -24.94 -35.57
N TYR A 25 -2.78 -24.45 -36.79
CA TYR A 25 -2.09 -23.16 -36.96
C TYR A 25 -2.93 -21.99 -36.44
N VAL A 26 -4.21 -21.96 -36.77
CA VAL A 26 -5.13 -20.91 -36.27
C VAL A 26 -5.26 -20.98 -34.75
N LEU A 27 -5.39 -22.17 -34.18
CA LEU A 27 -5.47 -22.38 -32.76
C LEU A 27 -4.16 -21.94 -32.06
N SER A 28 -3.01 -22.31 -32.61
CA SER A 28 -1.69 -21.90 -32.08
C SER A 28 -1.51 -20.37 -32.12
N PHE A 29 -1.97 -19.73 -33.19
CA PHE A 29 -1.94 -18.28 -33.34
C PHE A 29 -2.87 -17.60 -32.30
N TYR A 30 -4.08 -18.14 -32.11
CA TYR A 30 -5.02 -17.66 -31.09
C TYR A 30 -4.45 -17.78 -29.68
N VAL A 31 -3.89 -18.94 -29.33
CA VAL A 31 -3.26 -19.15 -28.02
C VAL A 31 -2.06 -18.22 -27.84
N GLY A 32 -1.25 -18.04 -28.90
CA GLY A 32 -0.11 -17.11 -28.89
C GLY A 32 -0.49 -15.64 -28.70
N LEU A 33 -1.68 -15.23 -29.14
CA LEU A 33 -2.21 -13.87 -28.90
C LEU A 33 -2.92 -13.73 -27.55
N LEU A 34 -3.59 -14.79 -27.09
CA LEU A 34 -4.36 -14.78 -25.84
C LEU A 34 -3.45 -14.57 -24.63
N LEU A 35 -2.31 -15.24 -24.57
CA LEU A 35 -1.36 -15.13 -23.47
C LEU A 35 -0.87 -13.69 -23.24
N PRO A 36 -0.29 -13.00 -24.24
CA PRO A 36 0.16 -11.62 -24.02
C PRO A 36 -1.01 -10.66 -23.74
N THR A 37 -2.19 -10.89 -24.34
CA THR A 37 -3.38 -10.07 -24.06
C THR A 37 -3.85 -10.22 -22.62
N CYS A 38 -3.88 -11.45 -22.08
CA CYS A 38 -4.19 -11.71 -20.68
C CYS A 38 -3.14 -11.10 -19.74
N CYS A 39 -1.85 -11.18 -20.08
CA CYS A 39 -0.79 -10.55 -19.32
C CYS A 39 -0.96 -9.03 -19.25
N ILE A 40 -1.20 -8.38 -20.39
CA ILE A 40 -1.43 -6.92 -20.47
C ILE A 40 -2.68 -6.51 -19.69
N ALA A 41 -3.78 -7.27 -19.83
CA ALA A 41 -5.01 -6.99 -19.10
C ALA A 41 -4.82 -7.12 -17.59
N ASN A 42 -4.11 -8.14 -17.13
CA ASN A 42 -3.80 -8.32 -15.71
C ASN A 42 -2.90 -7.18 -15.19
N THR A 43 -1.85 -6.80 -15.92
CA THR A 43 -0.98 -5.69 -15.53
C THR A 43 -1.77 -4.39 -15.39
N ARG A 44 -2.60 -4.06 -16.37
CA ARG A 44 -3.47 -2.85 -16.31
C ARG A 44 -4.48 -2.90 -15.17
N SER A 45 -5.06 -4.07 -14.89
CA SER A 45 -5.96 -4.24 -13.74
C SER A 45 -5.24 -4.00 -12.42
N VAL A 46 -4.04 -4.53 -12.27
CA VAL A 46 -3.21 -4.32 -11.08
C VAL A 46 -2.82 -2.84 -10.96
N GLU A 47 -2.37 -2.21 -12.03
CA GLU A 47 -2.06 -0.77 -12.05
C GLU A 47 -3.29 0.08 -11.67
N GLN A 48 -4.47 -0.22 -12.22
CA GLN A 48 -5.70 0.48 -11.86
C GLN A 48 -6.07 0.28 -10.39
N VAL A 49 -5.98 -0.95 -9.88
CA VAL A 49 -6.27 -1.22 -8.47
C VAL A 49 -5.28 -0.45 -7.58
N ILE A 50 -3.99 -0.48 -7.89
CA ILE A 50 -2.97 0.29 -7.15
C ILE A 50 -3.27 1.79 -7.24
N TYR A 51 -3.56 2.32 -8.43
CA TYR A 51 -3.91 3.73 -8.62
C TYR A 51 -5.12 4.13 -7.78
N TYR A 52 -6.24 3.38 -7.90
CA TYR A 52 -7.46 3.70 -7.16
C TYR A 52 -7.34 3.50 -5.65
N THR A 53 -6.52 2.58 -5.19
CA THR A 53 -6.36 2.31 -3.75
C THR A 53 -5.29 3.18 -3.09
N THR A 54 -4.30 3.62 -3.87
CA THR A 54 -3.11 4.31 -3.32
C THR A 54 -2.99 5.76 -3.78
N PHE A 55 -3.33 6.06 -5.03
CA PHE A 55 -3.03 7.36 -5.65
C PHE A 55 -4.25 8.24 -5.95
N LYS A 56 -5.47 7.71 -5.88
CA LYS A 56 -6.67 8.50 -6.14
C LYS A 56 -6.79 9.65 -5.13
N GLY A 57 -6.76 10.88 -5.63
CA GLY A 57 -6.78 12.11 -4.83
C GLY A 57 -5.40 12.59 -4.38
N MET A 58 -4.30 12.00 -4.93
CA MET A 58 -2.92 12.39 -4.65
C MET A 58 -2.23 13.02 -5.86
N GLU A 59 -3.00 13.39 -6.87
CA GLU A 59 -2.50 13.89 -8.16
C GLU A 59 -1.57 15.12 -7.97
N ASP A 60 -1.84 15.93 -6.94
CA ASP A 60 -1.05 17.09 -6.57
C ASP A 60 -0.24 16.88 -5.28
N SER A 61 0.24 15.66 -5.05
CA SER A 61 1.05 15.34 -3.87
C SER A 61 2.40 14.72 -4.22
N PHE A 62 3.29 14.70 -3.24
CA PHE A 62 4.51 13.91 -3.29
C PHE A 62 4.70 13.14 -1.99
N GLN A 63 5.39 12.03 -2.06
CA GLN A 63 5.71 11.20 -0.91
C GLN A 63 7.20 11.26 -0.63
N VAL A 64 7.55 11.34 0.65
CA VAL A 64 8.92 11.23 1.13
C VAL A 64 8.95 10.16 2.20
N ASP A 65 9.86 9.20 2.02
CA ASP A 65 10.14 8.17 3.01
C ASP A 65 11.50 8.45 3.65
N TRP A 66 11.57 8.30 4.96
CA TRP A 66 12.83 8.49 5.71
C TRP A 66 12.92 7.52 6.88
N LEU A 67 14.15 7.22 7.26
CA LEU A 67 14.46 6.49 8.48
C LEU A 67 14.86 7.50 9.53
N SER A 68 14.21 7.48 10.67
CA SER A 68 14.61 8.30 11.80
C SER A 68 15.30 7.43 12.84
N ARG A 69 16.49 7.83 13.22
CA ARG A 69 17.23 7.21 14.35
C ARG A 69 16.65 7.59 15.71
N THR A 70 15.77 8.56 15.72
CA THR A 70 15.13 9.07 16.92
C THR A 70 13.69 9.43 16.62
N PHE A 71 12.82 9.06 17.54
CA PHE A 71 11.40 9.36 17.52
C PHE A 71 11.17 10.87 17.67
N ASN A 72 11.46 11.65 16.65
CA ASN A 72 11.15 13.06 16.64
C ASN A 72 9.83 13.28 15.89
N THR A 73 8.85 13.79 16.61
CA THR A 73 7.64 14.36 16.00
C THR A 73 8.06 15.49 15.07
N ILE A 74 8.06 15.23 13.76
CA ILE A 74 8.31 16.25 12.75
C ILE A 74 7.09 17.15 12.74
N LYS A 75 7.20 18.31 13.35
CA LYS A 75 6.23 19.37 13.22
C LYS A 75 6.63 20.20 12.03
N LEU A 76 6.06 19.89 10.89
CA LEU A 76 6.16 20.75 9.71
C LEU A 76 5.32 22.02 9.92
N ASP A 77 5.70 23.10 9.25
CA ASP A 77 4.99 24.38 9.33
C ASP A 77 3.51 24.20 8.96
N LYS A 78 2.65 24.97 9.64
CA LYS A 78 1.19 24.87 9.52
C LYS A 78 0.63 25.15 8.12
N GLU A 79 1.45 25.70 7.23
CA GLU A 79 1.04 26.02 5.86
C GLU A 79 1.06 24.82 4.90
N ILE A 80 1.68 23.71 5.31
CA ILE A 80 1.76 22.50 4.47
C ILE A 80 0.73 21.49 4.96
N SER A 81 -0.24 21.16 4.11
CA SER A 81 -1.12 20.04 4.36
C SER A 81 -0.35 18.74 4.14
N TYR A 82 -0.25 17.90 5.15
CA TYR A 82 0.49 16.65 5.09
C TYR A 82 -0.20 15.52 5.86
N SER A 83 0.17 14.30 5.52
CA SER A 83 -0.20 13.10 6.26
C SER A 83 1.07 12.30 6.56
N ILE A 84 1.33 12.02 7.82
CA ILE A 84 2.49 11.23 8.24
C ILE A 84 2.01 9.89 8.77
N SER A 85 2.71 8.83 8.38
CA SER A 85 2.56 7.50 8.96
C SER A 85 3.93 6.96 9.34
N ALA A 86 3.97 6.11 10.35
CA ALA A 86 5.18 5.41 10.75
C ALA A 86 4.98 3.90 10.55
N PHE A 87 6.07 3.20 10.25
CA PHE A 87 6.06 1.77 10.01
C PHE A 87 7.15 1.10 10.83
N TYR A 88 6.80 -0.04 11.38
CA TYR A 88 7.74 -0.93 12.07
C TYR A 88 7.34 -2.38 11.85
N GLU A 89 8.32 -3.27 11.73
CA GLU A 89 8.09 -4.71 11.67
C GLU A 89 8.39 -5.32 13.03
N GLU A 90 7.36 -5.82 13.70
CA GLU A 90 7.45 -6.47 15.00
C GLU A 90 7.41 -7.99 14.84
N SER A 91 8.25 -8.70 15.58
CA SER A 91 8.21 -10.15 15.68
C SER A 91 7.32 -10.56 16.85
N PHE A 92 6.32 -11.39 16.59
CA PHE A 92 5.43 -11.90 17.60
C PHE A 92 5.81 -13.32 18.01
N PRO A 93 6.37 -13.54 19.22
CA PRO A 93 6.71 -14.87 19.69
C PRO A 93 5.50 -15.80 19.77
N GLU A 94 4.34 -15.23 20.11
CA GLU A 94 3.07 -15.95 20.18
C GLU A 94 2.59 -16.48 18.82
N TRP A 95 3.14 -15.95 17.72
CA TRP A 95 2.84 -16.30 16.34
C TRP A 95 4.06 -16.90 15.62
N GLU A 96 4.74 -17.82 16.30
CA GLU A 96 5.91 -18.52 15.75
C GLU A 96 7.02 -17.57 15.22
N ASN A 97 7.19 -16.42 15.87
CA ASN A 97 8.11 -15.35 15.47
C ASN A 97 7.83 -14.77 14.06
N GLN A 98 6.57 -14.76 13.63
CA GLN A 98 6.21 -14.07 12.41
C GLN A 98 6.40 -12.55 12.55
N TYR A 99 6.96 -11.95 11.50
CA TYR A 99 7.06 -10.50 11.40
C TYR A 99 5.75 -9.92 10.90
N VAL A 100 5.24 -8.95 11.62
CA VAL A 100 4.00 -8.25 11.30
C VAL A 100 4.30 -6.78 11.11
N SER A 101 3.90 -6.23 9.98
CA SER A 101 4.01 -4.80 9.73
C SER A 101 3.00 -4.04 10.58
N ILE A 102 3.48 -3.10 11.38
CA ILE A 102 2.66 -2.21 12.20
C ILE A 102 2.75 -0.81 11.62
N LYS A 103 1.59 -0.24 11.30
CA LYS A 103 1.47 1.11 10.76
C LYS A 103 0.84 2.04 11.78
N GLY A 104 1.56 3.09 12.15
CA GLY A 104 1.02 4.18 12.96
C GLY A 104 0.40 5.26 12.09
N ILE A 105 -0.87 5.63 12.35
CA ILE A 105 -1.58 6.71 11.65
C ILE A 105 -2.15 7.73 12.63
N ASP A 106 -2.22 8.98 12.21
CA ASP A 106 -2.87 10.06 12.93
C ASP A 106 -4.17 10.52 12.25
N GLU A 107 -4.76 11.60 12.74
CA GLU A 107 -5.99 12.15 12.18
C GLU A 107 -5.82 12.78 10.78
N SER A 108 -4.59 13.11 10.41
CA SER A 108 -4.26 13.64 9.08
C SER A 108 -4.15 12.55 8.02
N TYR A 109 -4.24 11.28 8.42
CA TYR A 109 -4.11 10.15 7.51
C TYR A 109 -5.18 10.19 6.43
N PHE A 110 -4.74 10.50 5.22
CA PHE A 110 -5.60 10.81 4.08
C PHE A 110 -6.13 9.58 3.34
N TYR A 111 -5.42 8.47 3.40
CA TYR A 111 -5.79 7.30 2.63
C TYR A 111 -7.10 6.68 3.13
N PRO A 112 -8.05 6.39 2.23
CA PRO A 112 -9.25 5.70 2.62
C PRO A 112 -8.87 4.33 3.18
N LEU A 113 -9.24 4.09 4.43
CA LEU A 113 -9.15 2.74 4.98
C LEU A 113 -10.11 1.84 4.18
N PRO A 114 -9.66 0.64 3.78
CA PRO A 114 -10.52 -0.29 3.05
C PRO A 114 -11.69 -0.76 3.92
N LYS A 115 -12.57 -1.58 3.35
CA LYS A 115 -13.74 -2.12 4.04
C LYS A 115 -13.35 -2.69 5.41
N ILE A 116 -13.98 -2.17 6.46
CA ILE A 116 -13.71 -2.55 7.84
C ILE A 116 -14.91 -3.31 8.40
N GLU A 117 -14.67 -4.45 8.99
CA GLU A 117 -15.61 -5.12 9.90
C GLU A 117 -15.39 -4.55 11.31
N GLY A 118 -16.45 -4.29 12.06
CA GLY A 118 -16.35 -3.59 13.32
C GLY A 118 -16.37 -2.08 13.12
N ARG A 119 -15.44 -1.35 13.73
CA ARG A 119 -15.37 0.11 13.63
C ARG A 119 -13.95 0.62 13.34
N THR A 120 -13.84 1.80 12.80
CA THR A 120 -12.58 2.53 12.65
C THR A 120 -12.23 3.31 13.91
N PHE A 121 -11.09 3.97 13.91
CA PHE A 121 -10.67 4.89 14.96
C PHE A 121 -11.58 6.11 15.04
N SER A 122 -11.87 6.56 16.24
CA SER A 122 -12.40 7.89 16.48
C SER A 122 -11.26 8.92 16.47
N LYS A 123 -11.57 10.20 16.19
CA LYS A 123 -10.58 11.28 16.26
C LYS A 123 -9.89 11.34 17.62
N LYS A 124 -10.64 11.15 18.69
CA LYS A 124 -10.11 11.15 20.06
C LYS A 124 -9.11 10.02 20.29
N GLU A 125 -9.37 8.82 19.77
CA GLU A 125 -8.44 7.69 19.88
C GLU A 125 -7.13 7.94 19.16
N LEU A 126 -7.17 8.57 17.97
CA LEU A 126 -5.98 8.95 17.23
C LEU A 126 -5.19 10.06 17.95
N GLN A 127 -5.85 11.09 18.44
CA GLN A 127 -5.22 12.22 19.14
C GLN A 127 -4.60 11.84 20.49
N GLU A 128 -5.30 11.03 21.28
CA GLU A 128 -4.86 10.63 22.62
C GLU A 128 -3.94 9.40 22.60
N GLY A 129 -3.79 8.72 21.45
CA GLY A 129 -3.02 7.50 21.37
C GLY A 129 -3.59 6.39 22.25
N LYS A 130 -4.86 6.04 22.02
CA LYS A 130 -5.51 4.96 22.78
C LYS A 130 -4.95 3.59 22.37
N ASP A 131 -4.96 2.67 23.31
CA ASP A 131 -4.49 1.30 23.14
C ASP A 131 -5.52 0.46 22.35
N VAL A 132 -5.70 0.81 21.07
CA VAL A 132 -6.60 0.15 20.12
C VAL A 132 -5.90 -0.12 18.80
N CYS A 133 -6.33 -1.15 18.07
CA CYS A 133 -5.78 -1.48 16.77
C CYS A 133 -6.85 -1.95 15.78
N LEU A 134 -6.54 -1.75 14.50
CA LEU A 134 -7.18 -2.43 13.37
C LEU A 134 -6.24 -3.53 12.89
N MET A 135 -6.77 -4.71 12.60
CA MET A 135 -5.98 -5.84 12.14
C MET A 135 -6.40 -6.27 10.73
N ASN A 136 -5.46 -6.73 9.94
CA ASN A 136 -5.81 -7.36 8.67
C ASN A 136 -6.60 -8.65 8.92
N LYS A 137 -7.70 -8.83 8.19
CA LYS A 137 -8.63 -9.96 8.37
C LYS A 137 -7.97 -11.32 8.14
N GLN A 138 -7.01 -11.40 7.22
CA GLN A 138 -6.28 -12.64 6.97
C GLN A 138 -5.39 -13.00 8.16
N TYR A 139 -4.67 -12.01 8.72
CA TYR A 139 -3.88 -12.20 9.94
C TYR A 139 -4.76 -12.60 11.13
N ALA A 140 -5.87 -11.91 11.32
CA ALA A 140 -6.81 -12.24 12.38
C ALA A 140 -7.29 -13.69 12.30
N ARG A 141 -7.63 -14.17 11.10
CA ARG A 141 -8.02 -15.59 10.88
C ARG A 141 -6.89 -16.57 11.15
N MET A 142 -5.68 -16.25 10.72
CA MET A 142 -4.51 -17.12 10.93
C MET A 142 -4.20 -17.33 12.42
N HIS A 143 -4.44 -16.31 13.24
CA HIS A 143 -4.11 -16.32 14.66
C HIS A 143 -5.34 -16.41 15.57
N ALA A 144 -6.49 -16.76 15.00
CA ALA A 144 -7.77 -16.91 15.72
C ALA A 144 -8.12 -15.68 16.58
N CYS A 145 -7.82 -14.46 16.08
CA CYS A 145 -8.14 -13.19 16.72
C CYS A 145 -9.48 -12.65 16.23
N GLU A 146 -10.29 -12.16 17.15
CA GLU A 146 -11.60 -11.57 16.88
C GLU A 146 -11.67 -10.11 17.33
N ILE A 147 -12.71 -9.38 16.88
CA ILE A 147 -12.97 -8.02 17.34
C ILE A 147 -13.31 -8.04 18.82
N GLY A 148 -12.57 -7.26 19.60
CA GLY A 148 -12.69 -7.21 21.05
C GLY A 148 -11.53 -7.86 21.80
N ASP A 149 -10.75 -8.70 21.13
CA ASP A 149 -9.58 -9.35 21.70
C ASP A 149 -8.47 -8.34 22.02
N MET A 150 -7.59 -8.75 22.93
CA MET A 150 -6.43 -7.96 23.37
C MET A 150 -5.17 -8.60 22.80
N ILE A 151 -4.39 -7.82 22.06
CA ILE A 151 -3.11 -8.24 21.49
C ILE A 151 -1.99 -7.57 22.27
N GLN A 152 -1.00 -8.35 22.70
CA GLN A 152 0.19 -7.84 23.35
C GLN A 152 1.18 -7.38 22.29
N ILE A 153 1.57 -6.10 22.34
CA ILE A 153 2.69 -5.54 21.58
C ILE A 153 3.68 -4.97 22.58
N ARG A 154 4.78 -5.66 22.80
CA ARG A 154 5.76 -5.32 23.83
C ARG A 154 5.13 -5.17 25.23
N ASP A 155 5.20 -3.97 25.80
CA ASP A 155 4.64 -3.64 27.11
C ASP A 155 3.16 -3.21 27.08
N LYS A 156 2.55 -3.09 25.89
CA LYS A 156 1.19 -2.61 25.69
C LYS A 156 0.23 -3.71 25.25
N ARG A 157 -1.01 -3.60 25.74
CA ARG A 157 -2.12 -4.43 25.27
C ARG A 157 -3.10 -3.58 24.48
N LEU A 158 -3.25 -3.92 23.20
CA LEU A 158 -4.10 -3.19 22.27
C LEU A 158 -5.39 -3.97 22.02
N LYS A 159 -6.52 -3.29 22.09
CA LYS A 159 -7.82 -3.89 21.78
C LYS A 159 -8.07 -3.87 20.27
N VAL A 160 -8.38 -5.02 19.68
CA VAL A 160 -8.83 -5.11 18.29
C VAL A 160 -10.23 -4.51 18.17
N ILE A 161 -10.35 -3.39 17.45
CA ILE A 161 -11.62 -2.68 17.28
C ILE A 161 -12.26 -2.90 15.91
N GLY A 162 -11.50 -3.42 14.97
CA GLY A 162 -11.98 -3.74 13.63
C GLY A 162 -11.00 -4.55 12.81
N LEU A 163 -11.52 -5.20 11.78
CA LEU A 163 -10.76 -6.00 10.83
C LEU A 163 -10.80 -5.35 9.46
N ILE A 164 -9.63 -5.23 8.84
CA ILE A 164 -9.45 -4.64 7.52
C ILE A 164 -9.44 -5.75 6.47
N ASP A 165 -10.38 -5.68 5.53
CA ASP A 165 -10.47 -6.62 4.41
C ASP A 165 -9.72 -6.04 3.19
N ASN A 166 -8.39 -6.18 3.21
CA ASN A 166 -7.54 -5.74 2.11
C ASN A 166 -6.27 -6.59 2.01
N SER A 167 -5.93 -6.98 0.79
CA SER A 167 -4.69 -7.70 0.47
C SER A 167 -3.43 -6.81 0.49
N VAL A 168 -3.59 -5.48 0.42
CA VAL A 168 -2.46 -4.53 0.38
C VAL A 168 -1.95 -4.17 1.78
N TYR A 169 -2.82 -4.21 2.79
CA TYR A 169 -2.44 -3.96 4.19
C TYR A 169 -2.19 -5.28 4.91
N SER A 170 -0.95 -5.71 4.90
CA SER A 170 -0.52 -6.88 5.70
C SER A 170 -0.11 -6.41 7.09
N GLY A 171 -0.88 -6.78 8.12
CA GLY A 171 -0.50 -6.48 9.50
C GLY A 171 -1.54 -5.69 10.29
N MET A 172 -1.07 -4.74 11.08
CA MET A 172 -1.88 -3.96 12.01
C MET A 172 -1.74 -2.45 11.77
N ILE A 173 -2.82 -1.72 12.06
CA ILE A 173 -2.81 -0.26 12.11
C ILE A 173 -3.14 0.16 13.54
N ILE A 174 -2.35 1.08 14.08
CA ILE A 174 -2.52 1.63 15.44
C ILE A 174 -2.49 3.17 15.38
N PRO A 175 -2.99 3.87 16.42
CA PRO A 175 -2.80 5.31 16.50
C PRO A 175 -1.31 5.67 16.51
N TYR A 176 -0.94 6.72 15.79
CA TYR A 176 0.44 7.19 15.68
C TYR A 176 1.08 7.45 17.04
N GLN A 177 0.36 8.11 17.96
CA GLN A 177 0.86 8.40 19.30
C GLN A 177 1.08 7.12 20.12
N THR A 178 0.24 6.07 19.91
CA THR A 178 0.46 4.76 20.54
C THR A 178 1.74 4.13 20.03
N MET A 179 1.97 4.19 18.71
CA MET A 179 3.20 3.68 18.10
C MET A 179 4.43 4.40 18.65
N LEU A 180 4.38 5.72 18.79
CA LEU A 180 5.45 6.51 19.40
C LEU A 180 5.78 6.04 20.83
N ASN A 181 4.78 5.72 21.61
CA ASN A 181 4.96 5.27 23.00
C ASN A 181 5.53 3.85 23.09
N VAL A 182 5.05 2.94 22.21
CA VAL A 182 5.49 1.53 22.21
C VAL A 182 6.93 1.39 21.71
N TYR A 183 7.30 2.16 20.70
CA TYR A 183 8.60 2.05 20.02
C TYR A 183 9.57 3.20 20.31
N LYS A 184 9.39 3.89 21.44
CA LYS A 184 10.20 5.07 21.81
C LYS A 184 11.71 4.84 21.87
N GLU A 185 12.15 3.59 22.06
CA GLU A 185 13.58 3.22 22.15
C GLU A 185 14.14 2.69 20.83
N GLU A 186 13.28 2.51 19.82
CA GLU A 186 13.69 1.99 18.51
C GLU A 186 14.29 3.09 17.64
N LYS A 187 15.38 2.73 16.93
CA LYS A 187 16.15 3.68 16.13
C LYS A 187 15.82 3.61 14.64
N ASP A 188 15.22 2.51 14.19
CA ASP A 188 15.05 2.21 12.77
C ASP A 188 13.57 2.18 12.37
N ILE A 189 12.81 3.21 12.81
CA ILE A 189 11.43 3.37 12.40
C ILE A 189 11.40 4.06 11.04
N GLN A 190 10.68 3.46 10.12
CA GLN A 190 10.43 4.04 8.82
C GLN A 190 9.24 4.99 8.89
N PHE A 191 9.44 6.23 8.47
CA PHE A 191 8.39 7.23 8.32
C PHE A 191 8.06 7.41 6.85
N SER A 192 6.79 7.65 6.58
CA SER A 192 6.29 8.01 5.26
C SER A 192 5.40 9.23 5.38
N GLY A 193 5.78 10.30 4.70
CA GLY A 193 5.03 11.54 4.66
C GLY A 193 4.48 11.81 3.27
N THR A 194 3.17 12.07 3.17
CA THR A 194 2.53 12.55 1.95
C THR A 194 2.24 14.02 2.11
N PHE A 195 2.74 14.84 1.20
CA PHE A 195 2.64 16.28 1.23
C PHE A 195 1.84 16.77 0.03
N PHE A 196 0.82 17.60 0.29
CA PHE A 196 -0.08 18.10 -0.75
C PHE A 196 0.43 19.46 -1.27
N CYS A 197 0.41 19.62 -2.59
CA CYS A 197 0.80 20.83 -3.30
C CYS A 197 -0.42 21.40 -4.03
N GLU A 198 -0.46 22.74 -4.17
CA GLU A 198 -1.53 23.39 -4.94
C GLU A 198 -1.28 23.34 -6.46
N ASN A 199 -0.01 23.22 -6.86
CA ASN A 199 0.37 23.08 -8.26
C ASN A 199 1.76 22.44 -8.42
N GLU A 200 2.01 21.91 -9.61
CA GLU A 200 3.24 21.20 -9.95
C GLU A 200 4.50 22.09 -9.95
N LEU A 201 4.37 23.38 -10.25
CA LEU A 201 5.49 24.33 -10.27
C LEU A 201 6.07 24.57 -8.86
N GLN A 202 5.24 24.48 -7.82
CA GLN A 202 5.68 24.60 -6.43
C GLN A 202 6.20 23.28 -5.85
N LYS A 203 5.90 22.16 -6.50
CA LYS A 203 6.21 20.83 -6.01
C LYS A 203 7.69 20.64 -5.75
N GLN A 204 8.56 20.94 -6.71
CA GLN A 204 10.00 20.76 -6.55
C GLN A 204 10.59 21.60 -5.41
N LYS A 205 10.18 22.85 -5.32
CA LYS A 205 10.62 23.75 -4.23
C LYS A 205 10.20 23.21 -2.86
N ARG A 206 8.96 22.72 -2.73
CA ARG A 206 8.46 22.14 -1.49
C ARG A 206 9.14 20.81 -1.14
N ILE A 207 9.48 19.98 -2.13
CA ILE A 207 10.27 18.78 -1.93
C ILE A 207 11.60 19.12 -1.26
N ASP A 208 12.32 20.11 -1.80
CA ASP A 208 13.61 20.52 -1.27
C ASP A 208 13.49 21.08 0.15
N GLU A 209 12.47 21.90 0.43
CA GLU A 209 12.18 22.46 1.76
C GLU A 209 11.87 21.36 2.79
N VAL A 210 11.06 20.37 2.42
CA VAL A 210 10.69 19.25 3.31
C VAL A 210 11.92 18.39 3.60
N ILE A 211 12.71 18.06 2.58
CA ILE A 211 13.93 17.26 2.74
C ILE A 211 14.94 17.97 3.63
N GLU A 212 15.10 19.27 3.47
CA GLU A 212 16.01 20.08 4.29
C GLU A 212 15.56 20.08 5.76
N GLN A 213 14.29 20.29 6.03
CA GLN A 213 13.73 20.25 7.39
C GLN A 213 13.88 18.86 8.04
N ILE A 214 13.69 17.78 7.29
CA ILE A 214 13.92 16.43 7.80
C ILE A 214 15.39 16.24 8.18
N LYS A 215 16.33 16.66 7.30
CA LYS A 215 17.77 16.57 7.54
C LYS A 215 18.24 17.43 8.72
N GLU A 216 17.69 18.61 8.91
CA GLU A 216 18.04 19.49 10.04
C GLU A 216 17.60 18.89 11.37
N LYS A 217 16.42 18.31 11.44
CA LYS A 217 15.90 17.66 12.65
C LYS A 217 16.67 16.39 13.01
N ASP A 218 17.12 15.63 12.02
CA ASP A 218 17.97 14.43 12.26
C ASP A 218 19.37 14.79 12.78
N LYS A 219 19.83 16.03 12.56
CA LYS A 219 21.15 16.52 13.01
C LYS A 219 21.14 17.12 14.41
N GLN A 220 19.97 17.42 14.98
CA GLN A 220 19.92 18.00 16.34
C GLN A 220 20.23 16.93 17.39
N PRO A 221 21.28 17.10 18.21
CA PRO A 221 21.55 16.19 19.32
C PRO A 221 20.39 16.27 20.31
N GLN A 222 19.87 15.11 20.69
CA GLN A 222 18.86 15.02 21.72
C GLN A 222 19.41 15.54 23.04
N LYS A 223 18.73 16.50 23.65
CA LYS A 223 18.93 16.93 25.05
C LYS A 223 18.15 16.05 26.00
#